data_1ad73d7a8544ea8520ff2fe8b20057c4
#
_entry.id   1ad73d7a8544ea8520ff2fe8b20057c4
#
_cell.length_a   1.000
_cell.length_b   1.000
_cell.length_c   1.000
_cell.angle_alpha   90.00
_cell.angle_beta   90.00
_cell.angle_gamma   90.00
#
_symmetry.space_group_name_H-M   'P 1'
#
loop_
_entity.id
_entity.type
_entity.pdbx_description
1 polymer ?
#
loop_
_entity_poly.entity_id
_entity_poly.type
_entity_poly.pdbx_seq_one_letter_code
_entity_poly.pdbx_strand_id
1 'polypeptide(L)'
;MDQIRIDRVIRPELHENKYALIAAGEFFVAPELVADRKHLWADWDHLEPDNYLKGGAHFRLRRFGLFYLLPSTGELLPLPPARYFQSAGINTYAGGIERRFAPLLDATLTNQFLHKLIKFNFRQFPVDTQMAHQPWEIDVHQFRIIATQDEQGEPTPEGMHHDGDDFNVIHLIRRRNATGGITTVYDNDRNPLASSTLSQPMDSVLVWDPHVMHGVTPIYPKNPAESAIRDVLVIGYNHRPDLKRPS
;
A
#
# COMPACT_ATOMS: atom_id res chain seq x y z
N MET A 1 -21.17 -1.11 14.95
CA MET A 1 -19.76 -1.01 15.40
C MET A 1 -18.86 -1.13 14.18
N ASP A 2 -17.75 -0.42 14.18
CA ASP A 2 -16.77 -0.56 13.10
C ASP A 2 -16.13 -1.95 13.10
N GLN A 3 -16.19 -2.61 11.96
CA GLN A 3 -15.70 -3.99 11.80
C GLN A 3 -14.17 -4.09 11.77
N ILE A 4 -13.47 -2.95 11.49
CA ILE A 4 -12.02 -2.78 11.67
C ILE A 4 -11.82 -1.53 12.51
N ARG A 5 -11.08 -1.65 13.60
CA ARG A 5 -10.75 -0.53 14.50
C ARG A 5 -9.37 -0.74 15.14
N ILE A 6 -8.85 0.31 15.71
CA ILE A 6 -7.64 0.32 16.55
C ILE A 6 -7.98 1.00 17.87
N ASP A 7 -7.21 0.71 18.90
CA ASP A 7 -7.50 1.16 20.27
C ASP A 7 -7.01 2.59 20.57
N ARG A 8 -6.29 3.24 19.61
CA ARG A 8 -5.86 4.64 19.72
C ARG A 8 -6.38 5.50 18.58
N VAL A 9 -6.27 6.80 18.72
CA VAL A 9 -6.69 7.77 17.71
C VAL A 9 -5.47 8.17 16.86
N ILE A 10 -5.48 7.80 15.57
CA ILE A 10 -4.37 8.05 14.64
C ILE A 10 -4.43 9.43 14.00
N ARG A 11 -5.63 9.96 13.76
CA ARG A 11 -5.83 11.21 12.99
C ARG A 11 -5.00 12.40 13.52
N PRO A 12 -4.96 12.70 14.85
CA PRO A 12 -4.11 13.75 15.38
C PRO A 12 -2.62 13.48 15.17
N GLU A 13 -2.17 12.25 15.39
CA GLU A 13 -0.78 11.83 15.17
C GLU A 13 -0.37 12.04 13.70
N LEU A 14 -1.21 11.58 12.77
CA LEU A 14 -0.96 11.74 11.33
C LEU A 14 -1.00 13.22 10.92
N HIS A 15 -1.85 14.03 11.54
CA HIS A 15 -1.88 15.49 11.29
C HIS A 15 -0.60 16.19 11.79
N GLU A 16 -0.09 15.80 12.95
CA GLU A 16 1.11 16.40 13.55
C GLU A 16 2.38 15.90 12.88
N ASN A 17 2.59 14.59 12.85
CA ASN A 17 3.83 13.96 12.40
C ASN A 17 3.89 13.74 10.88
N LYS A 18 2.76 13.79 10.17
CA LYS A 18 2.59 13.46 8.73
C LYS A 18 2.74 11.97 8.42
N TYR A 19 2.96 11.14 9.41
CA TYR A 19 2.96 9.69 9.31
C TYR A 19 2.45 9.06 10.61
N ALA A 20 2.08 7.79 10.53
CA ALA A 20 1.78 6.96 11.69
C ALA A 20 2.23 5.51 11.45
N LEU A 21 2.71 4.87 12.51
CA LEU A 21 3.04 3.45 12.53
C LEU A 21 2.00 2.73 13.38
N ILE A 22 1.39 1.66 12.85
CA ILE A 22 0.39 0.86 13.56
C ILE A 22 0.90 -0.57 13.65
N ALA A 23 1.08 -1.06 14.86
CA ALA A 23 1.43 -2.47 15.08
C ALA A 23 0.21 -3.37 14.84
N ALA A 24 0.44 -4.57 14.33
CA ALA A 24 -0.60 -5.57 14.07
C ALA A 24 -1.50 -5.83 15.29
N GLY A 25 -0.91 -5.84 16.48
CA GLY A 25 -1.64 -6.07 17.73
C GLY A 25 -2.61 -4.97 18.15
N GLU A 26 -2.54 -3.79 17.51
CA GLU A 26 -3.47 -2.69 17.74
C GLU A 26 -4.79 -2.87 16.96
N PHE A 27 -4.76 -3.69 15.90
CA PHE A 27 -5.95 -3.91 15.06
C PHE A 27 -6.93 -4.90 15.71
N PHE A 28 -8.15 -4.46 15.83
CA PHE A 28 -9.30 -5.36 16.00
C PHE A 28 -9.97 -5.56 14.65
N VAL A 29 -10.14 -6.82 14.25
CA VAL A 29 -10.88 -7.23 13.05
C VAL A 29 -12.05 -8.08 13.51
N ALA A 30 -13.26 -7.67 13.13
CA ALA A 30 -14.46 -8.39 13.51
C ALA A 30 -14.46 -9.83 12.97
N PRO A 31 -14.95 -10.81 13.74
CA PRO A 31 -14.90 -12.24 13.39
C PRO A 31 -15.47 -12.55 12.00
N GLU A 32 -16.51 -11.85 11.58
CA GLU A 32 -17.16 -12.01 10.28
C GLU A 32 -16.24 -11.65 9.09
N LEU A 33 -15.21 -10.83 9.29
CA LEU A 33 -14.24 -10.46 8.25
C LEU A 33 -13.02 -11.37 8.17
N VAL A 34 -12.86 -12.30 9.10
CA VAL A 34 -11.66 -13.16 9.16
C VAL A 34 -11.54 -14.06 7.93
N ALA A 35 -12.66 -14.58 7.44
CA ALA A 35 -12.69 -15.41 6.22
C ALA A 35 -12.30 -14.59 4.99
N ASP A 36 -12.88 -13.38 4.82
CA ASP A 36 -12.57 -12.48 3.70
C ASP A 36 -11.11 -12.03 3.73
N ARG A 37 -10.55 -11.76 4.92
CA ARG A 37 -9.13 -11.47 5.08
C ARG A 37 -8.25 -12.63 4.63
N LYS A 38 -8.61 -13.86 4.97
CA LYS A 38 -7.89 -15.06 4.52
C LYS A 38 -7.94 -15.23 3.00
N HIS A 39 -9.11 -15.00 2.40
CA HIS A 39 -9.27 -15.08 0.94
C HIS A 39 -8.43 -13.98 0.25
N LEU A 40 -8.49 -12.72 0.72
CA LEU A 40 -7.67 -11.65 0.19
C LEU A 40 -6.17 -12.00 0.23
N TRP A 41 -5.68 -12.61 1.32
CA TRP A 41 -4.27 -12.95 1.43
C TRP A 41 -3.83 -14.10 0.55
N ALA A 42 -4.76 -14.99 0.17
CA ALA A 42 -4.49 -16.05 -0.81
C ALA A 42 -4.26 -15.49 -2.23
N ASP A 43 -4.78 -14.29 -2.54
CA ASP A 43 -4.60 -13.66 -3.85
C ASP A 43 -3.12 -13.36 -4.17
N TRP A 44 -2.24 -13.26 -3.13
CA TRP A 44 -0.79 -13.12 -3.36
C TRP A 44 -0.15 -14.33 -4.03
N ASP A 45 -0.79 -15.48 -4.02
CA ASP A 45 -0.30 -16.66 -4.71
C ASP A 45 -0.66 -16.65 -6.23
N HIS A 46 -1.39 -15.61 -6.67
CA HIS A 46 -1.80 -15.36 -8.06
C HIS A 46 -1.24 -14.05 -8.65
N LEU A 47 -0.20 -13.48 -8.04
CA LEU A 47 0.44 -12.27 -8.56
C LEU A 47 1.24 -12.57 -9.82
N GLU A 48 1.34 -11.54 -10.69
CA GLU A 48 2.03 -11.62 -11.98
C GLU A 48 3.36 -10.83 -11.95
N PRO A 49 4.36 -11.21 -12.77
CA PRO A 49 5.63 -10.49 -12.85
C PRO A 49 5.45 -8.99 -13.17
N ASP A 50 6.25 -8.16 -12.52
CA ASP A 50 6.37 -6.75 -12.87
C ASP A 50 7.36 -6.59 -14.03
N ASN A 51 6.85 -6.42 -15.24
CA ASN A 51 7.64 -6.34 -16.46
C ASN A 51 8.36 -4.98 -16.66
N TYR A 52 8.32 -4.08 -15.67
CA TYR A 52 8.94 -2.75 -15.74
C TYR A 52 10.16 -2.62 -14.85
N LEU A 53 10.69 -3.73 -14.33
CA LEU A 53 11.94 -3.76 -13.60
C LEU A 53 13.12 -3.59 -14.56
N LYS A 54 14.12 -2.78 -14.16
CA LYS A 54 15.33 -2.54 -14.97
C LYS A 54 16.31 -3.70 -14.84
N GLY A 55 17.20 -3.82 -15.83
CA GLY A 55 18.31 -4.76 -15.79
C GLY A 55 17.92 -6.24 -15.86
N GLY A 56 16.70 -6.58 -16.25
CA GLY A 56 16.22 -7.96 -16.27
C GLY A 56 15.93 -8.54 -14.86
N ALA A 57 15.74 -7.68 -13.86
CA ALA A 57 15.42 -8.10 -12.51
C ALA A 57 14.03 -8.74 -12.41
N HIS A 58 13.88 -9.71 -11.49
CA HIS A 58 12.65 -10.49 -11.31
C HIS A 58 12.14 -10.49 -9.86
N PHE A 59 12.66 -9.62 -9.02
CA PHE A 59 12.37 -9.62 -7.59
C PHE A 59 10.95 -9.17 -7.22
N ARG A 60 10.09 -8.73 -8.18
CA ARG A 60 8.75 -8.20 -7.86
C ARG A 60 7.64 -8.82 -8.70
N LEU A 61 6.60 -9.30 -8.01
CA LEU A 61 5.32 -9.63 -8.60
C LEU A 61 4.28 -8.61 -8.13
N ARG A 62 3.25 -8.33 -8.96
CA ARG A 62 2.21 -7.37 -8.58
C ARG A 62 0.89 -7.57 -9.30
N ARG A 63 -0.17 -7.01 -8.71
CA ARG A 63 -1.44 -6.66 -9.34
C ARG A 63 -1.83 -5.25 -8.95
N PHE A 64 -2.67 -4.63 -9.76
CA PHE A 64 -3.09 -3.25 -9.61
C PHE A 64 -4.56 -3.07 -9.97
N GLY A 65 -5.26 -2.18 -9.24
CA GLY A 65 -6.62 -1.77 -9.58
C GLY A 65 -7.02 -0.50 -8.87
N LEU A 66 -8.09 0.10 -9.36
CA LEU A 66 -8.59 1.38 -8.90
C LEU A 66 -10.01 1.24 -8.34
N PHE A 67 -10.32 2.11 -7.37
CA PHE A 67 -11.68 2.27 -6.85
C PHE A 67 -12.06 3.75 -6.81
N TYR A 68 -13.36 3.99 -6.99
CA TYR A 68 -14.04 5.23 -6.65
C TYR A 68 -14.48 5.14 -5.19
N LEU A 69 -14.18 6.14 -4.39
CA LEU A 69 -14.70 6.28 -3.02
C LEU A 69 -15.41 7.63 -2.88
N LEU A 70 -16.65 7.61 -2.39
CA LEU A 70 -17.33 8.80 -1.88
C LEU A 70 -17.44 8.68 -0.35
N PRO A 71 -16.57 9.34 0.42
CA PRO A 71 -16.45 9.09 1.86
C PRO A 71 -17.71 9.41 2.65
N SER A 72 -18.44 10.49 2.27
CA SER A 72 -19.66 10.95 2.96
C SER A 72 -20.79 9.92 2.94
N THR A 73 -20.87 9.09 1.91
CA THR A 73 -21.85 7.99 1.79
C THR A 73 -21.25 6.63 2.13
N GLY A 74 -19.92 6.55 2.11
CA GLY A 74 -19.18 5.28 2.20
C GLY A 74 -19.32 4.42 0.95
N GLU A 75 -19.76 4.99 -0.19
CA GLU A 75 -19.80 4.28 -1.47
C GLU A 75 -18.38 3.97 -1.95
N LEU A 76 -18.10 2.71 -2.25
CA LEU A 76 -16.82 2.23 -2.79
C LEU A 76 -17.13 1.30 -3.97
N LEU A 77 -16.69 1.69 -5.16
CA LEU A 77 -16.97 0.98 -6.40
C LEU A 77 -15.66 0.72 -7.16
N PRO A 78 -15.42 -0.47 -7.71
CA PRO A 78 -14.26 -0.70 -8.56
C PRO A 78 -14.37 0.14 -9.83
N LEU A 79 -13.21 0.68 -10.26
CA LEU A 79 -13.07 1.36 -11.54
C LEU A 79 -12.57 0.36 -12.61
N PRO A 80 -12.82 0.62 -13.89
CA PRO A 80 -12.27 -0.20 -14.96
C PRO A 80 -10.74 -0.26 -14.89
N PRO A 81 -10.11 -1.37 -15.33
CA PRO A 81 -8.65 -1.47 -15.40
C PRO A 81 -8.04 -0.29 -16.17
N ALA A 82 -7.08 0.37 -15.56
CA ALA A 82 -6.40 1.54 -16.12
C ALA A 82 -4.90 1.30 -16.27
N ARG A 83 -4.25 2.17 -17.04
CA ARG A 83 -2.79 2.27 -17.07
C ARG A 83 -2.34 3.04 -15.83
N TYR A 84 -1.23 2.61 -15.27
CA TYR A 84 -0.61 3.30 -14.16
C TYR A 84 0.48 4.26 -14.67
N PHE A 85 0.44 5.49 -14.22
CA PHE A 85 1.41 6.50 -14.59
C PHE A 85 1.92 7.26 -13.37
N GLN A 86 3.22 7.40 -13.29
CA GLN A 86 3.90 8.35 -12.40
C GLN A 86 4.86 9.18 -13.24
N SER A 87 5.00 10.47 -12.95
CA SER A 87 6.01 11.30 -13.62
C SER A 87 7.43 10.81 -13.30
N ALA A 88 8.39 11.14 -14.18
CA ALA A 88 9.80 10.83 -13.92
C ALA A 88 10.35 11.56 -12.68
N GLY A 89 9.73 12.67 -12.28
CA GLY A 89 10.10 13.40 -11.07
C GLY A 89 9.63 12.70 -9.78
N ILE A 90 8.52 11.97 -9.84
CA ILE A 90 7.99 11.17 -8.72
C ILE A 90 8.72 9.84 -8.63
N ASN A 91 8.78 9.11 -9.73
CA ASN A 91 9.45 7.80 -9.78
C ASN A 91 10.66 7.86 -10.72
N THR A 92 11.84 7.97 -10.14
CA THR A 92 13.12 8.05 -10.88
C THR A 92 13.53 6.71 -11.49
N TYR A 93 12.96 5.60 -11.00
CA TYR A 93 13.28 4.25 -11.48
C TYR A 93 12.46 3.88 -12.72
N ALA A 94 11.13 4.07 -12.70
CA ALA A 94 10.22 3.63 -13.77
C ALA A 94 9.13 4.67 -14.10
N GLY A 95 9.33 5.95 -13.79
CA GLY A 95 8.41 7.03 -14.12
C GLY A 95 8.56 7.52 -15.57
N GLY A 96 7.61 8.36 -16.01
CA GLY A 96 7.58 8.95 -17.34
C GLY A 96 7.01 8.05 -18.43
N ILE A 97 6.61 6.83 -18.11
CA ILE A 97 5.96 5.87 -19.03
C ILE A 97 4.64 5.36 -18.45
N GLU A 98 3.69 5.09 -19.34
CA GLU A 98 2.47 4.37 -18.96
C GLU A 98 2.79 2.89 -18.75
N ARG A 99 2.43 2.36 -17.59
CA ARG A 99 2.64 0.97 -17.23
C ARG A 99 1.32 0.24 -17.16
N ARG A 100 1.25 -0.96 -17.71
CA ARG A 100 0.08 -1.83 -17.61
C ARG A 100 0.43 -3.03 -16.76
N PHE A 101 -0.19 -3.13 -15.60
CA PHE A 101 -0.04 -4.26 -14.69
C PHE A 101 -1.20 -5.22 -14.82
N ALA A 102 -1.03 -6.46 -14.36
CA ALA A 102 -2.13 -7.39 -14.21
C ALA A 102 -3.20 -6.79 -13.30
N PRO A 103 -4.49 -6.79 -13.68
CA PRO A 103 -5.55 -6.23 -12.86
C PRO A 103 -5.76 -7.04 -11.58
N LEU A 104 -6.32 -6.41 -10.54
CA LEU A 104 -6.81 -7.15 -9.37
C LEU A 104 -7.78 -8.24 -9.81
N LEU A 105 -7.81 -9.36 -9.09
CA LEU A 105 -8.78 -10.42 -9.33
C LEU A 105 -10.20 -9.93 -9.00
N ASP A 106 -11.22 -10.48 -9.67
CA ASP A 106 -12.62 -10.15 -9.37
C ASP A 106 -12.96 -10.44 -7.90
N ALA A 107 -12.39 -11.51 -7.34
CA ALA A 107 -12.51 -11.83 -5.93
C ALA A 107 -11.91 -10.76 -5.02
N THR A 108 -10.78 -10.16 -5.42
CA THR A 108 -10.15 -9.03 -4.72
C THR A 108 -11.04 -7.80 -4.79
N LEU A 109 -11.56 -7.48 -5.98
CA LEU A 109 -12.40 -6.28 -6.21
C LEU A 109 -13.68 -6.29 -5.37
N THR A 110 -14.21 -7.46 -5.03
CA THR A 110 -15.44 -7.62 -4.24
C THR A 110 -15.21 -8.01 -2.77
N ASN A 111 -13.95 -8.13 -2.35
CA ASN A 111 -13.58 -8.61 -1.02
C ASN A 111 -14.01 -7.62 0.07
N GLN A 112 -14.81 -8.09 1.03
CA GLN A 112 -15.39 -7.24 2.07
C GLN A 112 -14.34 -6.74 3.07
N PHE A 113 -13.32 -7.53 3.38
CA PHE A 113 -12.24 -7.07 4.25
C PHE A 113 -11.47 -5.91 3.59
N LEU A 114 -11.12 -6.01 2.30
CA LEU A 114 -10.47 -4.93 1.56
C LEU A 114 -11.33 -3.65 1.55
N HIS A 115 -12.61 -3.78 1.27
CA HIS A 115 -13.54 -2.64 1.26
C HIS A 115 -13.62 -1.95 2.64
N LYS A 116 -13.65 -2.73 3.72
CA LYS A 116 -13.68 -2.17 5.08
C LYS A 116 -12.33 -1.55 5.45
N LEU A 117 -11.22 -2.15 5.00
CA LEU A 117 -9.86 -1.65 5.26
C LEU A 117 -9.63 -0.31 4.55
N ILE A 118 -10.02 -0.17 3.27
CA ILE A 118 -9.95 1.10 2.53
C ILE A 118 -10.71 2.20 3.30
N LYS A 119 -11.94 1.92 3.73
CA LYS A 119 -12.76 2.91 4.47
C LYS A 119 -12.21 3.18 5.87
N PHE A 120 -11.65 2.18 6.53
CA PHE A 120 -10.99 2.34 7.82
C PHE A 120 -9.78 3.29 7.69
N ASN A 121 -8.90 3.05 6.72
CA ASN A 121 -7.73 3.88 6.46
C ASN A 121 -8.13 5.33 6.20
N PHE A 122 -9.12 5.57 5.32
CA PHE A 122 -9.59 6.91 4.99
C PHE A 122 -10.01 7.70 6.24
N ARG A 123 -10.67 7.06 7.20
CA ARG A 123 -11.09 7.71 8.44
C ARG A 123 -9.94 8.15 9.35
N GLN A 124 -8.73 7.64 9.12
CA GLN A 124 -7.54 8.05 9.87
C GLN A 124 -6.93 9.35 9.33
N PHE A 125 -7.25 9.76 8.09
CA PHE A 125 -6.65 10.92 7.45
C PHE A 125 -7.23 12.23 7.99
N PRO A 126 -6.39 13.30 8.10
CA PRO A 126 -6.83 14.63 8.53
C PRO A 126 -7.54 15.39 7.38
N VAL A 127 -8.50 14.75 6.73
CA VAL A 127 -9.30 15.33 5.65
C VAL A 127 -10.38 16.24 6.24
N ASP A 128 -10.60 17.41 5.61
CA ASP A 128 -11.67 18.32 6.00
C ASP A 128 -13.06 17.82 5.51
N THR A 129 -14.10 18.48 6.03
CA THR A 129 -15.49 18.09 5.72
C THR A 129 -15.83 18.28 4.24
N GLN A 130 -15.29 19.32 3.58
CA GLN A 130 -15.57 19.58 2.17
C GLN A 130 -14.98 18.49 1.29
N MET A 131 -13.71 18.12 1.50
CA MET A 131 -13.03 17.04 0.78
C MET A 131 -13.69 15.68 1.04
N ALA A 132 -14.25 15.46 2.25
CA ALA A 132 -14.98 14.23 2.57
C ALA A 132 -16.30 14.06 1.81
N HIS A 133 -16.85 15.13 1.21
CA HIS A 133 -18.03 15.10 0.36
C HIS A 133 -17.72 15.04 -1.14
N GLN A 134 -16.45 14.92 -1.49
CA GLN A 134 -15.98 14.82 -2.88
C GLN A 134 -15.41 13.44 -3.18
N PRO A 135 -15.38 13.03 -4.45
CA PRO A 135 -14.81 11.75 -4.85
C PRO A 135 -13.32 11.64 -4.60
N TRP A 136 -12.90 10.42 -4.30
CA TRP A 136 -11.51 10.00 -4.18
C TRP A 136 -11.25 8.83 -5.11
N GLU A 137 -10.13 8.86 -5.79
CA GLU A 137 -9.57 7.71 -6.48
C GLU A 137 -8.66 6.96 -5.51
N ILE A 138 -8.91 5.67 -5.40
CA ILE A 138 -8.12 4.79 -4.53
C ILE A 138 -7.37 3.85 -5.44
N ASP A 139 -6.06 3.88 -5.40
CA ASP A 139 -5.26 2.87 -6.05
C ASP A 139 -4.86 1.76 -5.07
N VAL A 140 -4.92 0.54 -5.56
CA VAL A 140 -4.63 -0.66 -4.76
C VAL A 140 -3.58 -1.49 -5.47
N HIS A 141 -2.45 -1.66 -4.80
CA HIS A 141 -1.34 -2.48 -5.28
C HIS A 141 -1.12 -3.68 -4.36
N GLN A 142 -1.13 -4.85 -4.93
CA GLN A 142 -0.64 -6.06 -4.29
C GLN A 142 0.80 -6.29 -4.77
N PHE A 143 1.76 -6.29 -3.87
CA PHE A 143 3.17 -6.53 -4.18
C PHE A 143 3.68 -7.77 -3.45
N ARG A 144 4.46 -8.59 -4.16
CA ARG A 144 5.39 -9.56 -3.57
C ARG A 144 6.80 -9.18 -3.97
N ILE A 145 7.64 -8.97 -2.97
CA ILE A 145 9.08 -8.82 -3.16
C ILE A 145 9.73 -10.15 -2.80
N ILE A 146 10.57 -10.63 -3.71
CA ILE A 146 11.29 -11.91 -3.60
C ILE A 146 12.80 -11.60 -3.56
N ALA A 147 13.51 -12.28 -2.69
CA ALA A 147 14.97 -12.32 -2.76
C ALA A 147 15.45 -13.78 -2.77
N THR A 148 16.50 -14.02 -3.49
CA THR A 148 17.21 -15.32 -3.56
C THR A 148 18.65 -15.16 -3.09
N GLN A 149 19.42 -16.22 -3.12
CA GLN A 149 20.87 -16.13 -2.87
C GLN A 149 21.56 -15.21 -3.89
N ASP A 150 21.07 -15.18 -5.13
CA ASP A 150 21.71 -14.51 -6.26
C ASP A 150 21.12 -13.15 -6.57
N GLU A 151 19.90 -12.85 -6.06
CA GLU A 151 19.18 -11.58 -6.33
C GLU A 151 18.56 -11.05 -5.04
N GLN A 152 18.96 -9.85 -4.63
CA GLN A 152 18.28 -9.15 -3.54
C GLN A 152 16.88 -8.68 -3.96
N GLY A 153 15.94 -8.65 -3.03
CA GLY A 153 14.62 -8.08 -3.28
C GLY A 153 14.61 -6.60 -2.94
N GLU A 154 14.22 -5.74 -3.89
CA GLU A 154 14.17 -4.28 -3.70
C GLU A 154 12.72 -3.80 -3.62
N PRO A 155 12.20 -3.52 -2.40
CA PRO A 155 10.85 -2.98 -2.24
C PRO A 155 10.67 -1.61 -2.90
N THR A 156 11.69 -0.74 -2.78
CA THR A 156 11.73 0.62 -3.36
C THR A 156 13.05 0.81 -4.13
N PRO A 157 13.15 0.29 -5.37
CA PRO A 157 14.38 0.40 -6.16
C PRO A 157 14.73 1.84 -6.55
N GLU A 158 13.78 2.77 -6.46
CA GLU A 158 13.96 4.21 -6.56
C GLU A 158 14.59 4.83 -5.31
N GLY A 159 14.66 4.08 -4.22
CA GLY A 159 15.14 4.57 -2.93
C GLY A 159 14.06 5.32 -2.15
N MET A 160 14.46 6.42 -1.50
CA MET A 160 13.58 7.34 -0.80
C MET A 160 12.78 8.18 -1.80
N HIS A 161 11.44 8.18 -1.69
CA HIS A 161 10.55 8.79 -2.68
C HIS A 161 9.22 9.24 -2.06
N HIS A 162 8.45 10.00 -2.83
CA HIS A 162 7.01 10.17 -2.71
C HIS A 162 6.32 9.21 -3.66
N ASP A 163 5.11 8.74 -3.32
CA ASP A 163 4.29 7.94 -4.25
C ASP A 163 3.55 8.82 -5.28
N GLY A 164 3.28 10.06 -4.91
CA GLY A 164 2.54 11.02 -5.71
C GLY A 164 1.05 11.03 -5.41
N ASP A 165 0.65 10.45 -4.30
CA ASP A 165 -0.71 10.42 -3.76
C ASP A 165 -0.93 11.54 -2.73
N ASP A 166 -2.17 11.78 -2.28
CA ASP A 166 -2.40 12.63 -1.10
C ASP A 166 -2.04 11.87 0.18
N PHE A 167 -2.47 10.61 0.28
CA PHE A 167 -2.14 9.73 1.39
C PHE A 167 -1.81 8.33 0.89
N ASN A 168 -0.93 7.64 1.59
CA ASN A 168 -0.60 6.26 1.26
C ASN A 168 -0.57 5.39 2.52
N VAL A 169 -0.99 4.13 2.39
CA VAL A 169 -0.97 3.15 3.47
C VAL A 169 -0.35 1.86 2.99
N ILE A 170 0.67 1.41 3.69
CA ILE A 170 1.36 0.16 3.45
C ILE A 170 0.99 -0.82 4.57
N HIS A 171 0.34 -1.94 4.25
CA HIS A 171 0.07 -3.03 5.17
C HIS A 171 0.94 -4.24 4.84
N LEU A 172 1.64 -4.79 5.82
CA LEU A 172 2.30 -6.08 5.65
C LEU A 172 1.27 -7.20 5.60
N ILE A 173 1.37 -8.06 4.61
CA ILE A 173 0.53 -9.26 4.45
C ILE A 173 1.29 -10.52 4.88
N ARG A 174 2.55 -10.63 4.46
CA ARG A 174 3.38 -11.82 4.75
C ARG A 174 4.86 -11.43 4.74
N ARG A 175 5.59 -11.99 5.67
CA ARG A 175 7.05 -11.94 5.70
C ARG A 175 7.59 -13.33 6.03
N ARG A 176 8.40 -13.90 5.14
CA ARG A 176 8.98 -15.22 5.31
C ARG A 176 10.44 -15.23 4.92
N ASN A 177 11.28 -15.84 5.74
CA ASN A 177 12.72 -16.02 5.49
C ASN A 177 13.47 -14.74 5.12
N ALA A 178 13.02 -13.56 5.55
CA ALA A 178 13.57 -12.27 5.11
C ALA A 178 14.31 -11.54 6.24
N THR A 179 15.52 -11.01 5.93
CA THR A 179 16.20 -9.94 6.68
C THR A 179 16.08 -8.62 5.93
N GLY A 180 16.48 -7.50 6.50
CA GLY A 180 16.30 -6.17 5.87
C GLY A 180 14.83 -5.76 5.78
N GLY A 181 14.44 -5.01 4.75
CA GLY A 181 13.09 -4.51 4.59
C GLY A 181 12.69 -3.52 5.69
N ILE A 182 13.64 -2.71 6.16
CA ILE A 182 13.40 -1.64 7.12
C ILE A 182 12.74 -0.48 6.37
N THR A 183 11.54 -0.14 6.77
CA THR A 183 10.83 1.05 6.27
C THR A 183 11.30 2.25 7.08
N THR A 184 11.73 3.30 6.41
CA THR A 184 12.08 4.59 7.02
C THR A 184 11.23 5.68 6.41
N VAL A 185 10.66 6.54 7.25
CA VAL A 185 9.97 7.77 6.88
C VAL A 185 10.94 8.93 7.07
N TYR A 186 10.96 9.85 6.12
CA TYR A 186 11.85 11.01 6.10
C TYR A 186 11.03 12.30 5.93
N ASP A 187 11.55 13.41 6.44
CA ASP A 187 11.05 14.72 6.03
C ASP A 187 11.46 15.07 4.58
N ASN A 188 10.96 16.20 4.07
CA ASN A 188 11.29 16.65 2.71
C ASN A 188 12.75 17.16 2.57
N ASP A 189 13.46 17.36 3.68
CA ASP A 189 14.89 17.65 3.72
C ASP A 189 15.75 16.36 3.80
N ARG A 190 15.11 15.19 3.72
CA ARG A 190 15.71 13.84 3.75
C ARG A 190 16.27 13.41 5.12
N ASN A 191 15.86 14.06 6.21
CA ASN A 191 16.21 13.61 7.54
C ASN A 191 15.29 12.45 7.96
N PRO A 192 15.80 11.37 8.56
CA PRO A 192 14.96 10.27 9.03
C PRO A 192 14.14 10.71 10.24
N LEU A 193 12.82 10.50 10.16
CA LEU A 193 11.87 10.75 11.23
C LEU A 193 11.58 9.51 12.06
N ALA A 194 11.39 8.37 11.39
CA ALA A 194 11.12 7.08 12.03
C ALA A 194 11.58 5.92 11.16
N SER A 195 11.95 4.82 11.80
CA SER A 195 12.27 3.57 11.12
C SER A 195 11.60 2.41 11.82
N SER A 196 11.03 1.48 11.04
CA SER A 196 10.42 0.26 11.56
C SER A 196 10.57 -0.89 10.56
N THR A 197 10.66 -2.10 11.07
CA THR A 197 10.53 -3.31 10.25
C THR A 197 9.13 -3.87 10.44
N LEU A 198 8.31 -3.80 9.39
CA LEU A 198 7.03 -4.48 9.39
C LEU A 198 7.28 -5.98 9.43
N SER A 199 6.89 -6.64 10.52
CA SER A 199 7.25 -8.04 10.82
C SER A 199 6.05 -8.95 10.99
N GLN A 200 4.93 -8.41 11.47
CA GLN A 200 3.70 -9.16 11.68
C GLN A 200 2.66 -8.76 10.60
N PRO A 201 1.86 -9.70 10.10
CA PRO A 201 0.75 -9.38 9.20
C PRO A 201 -0.16 -8.31 9.81
N MET A 202 -0.46 -7.26 9.06
CA MET A 202 -1.13 -6.01 9.44
C MET A 202 -0.27 -4.95 10.13
N ASP A 203 1.04 -5.19 10.42
CA ASP A 203 1.92 -4.05 10.70
C ASP A 203 1.80 -3.05 9.55
N SER A 204 1.61 -1.77 9.87
CA SER A 204 1.22 -0.76 8.87
C SER A 204 1.96 0.55 9.04
N VAL A 205 2.18 1.22 7.91
CA VAL A 205 2.67 2.59 7.83
C VAL A 205 1.66 3.42 7.07
N LEU A 206 1.23 4.53 7.66
CA LEU A 206 0.41 5.55 7.02
C LEU A 206 1.28 6.79 6.78
N VAL A 207 1.21 7.38 5.60
CA VAL A 207 1.93 8.61 5.26
C VAL A 207 0.99 9.63 4.63
N TRP A 208 1.19 10.89 4.95
CA TRP A 208 0.66 12.04 4.23
C TRP A 208 1.71 12.43 3.21
N ASP A 209 1.59 11.83 2.01
CA ASP A 209 2.68 11.72 1.02
C ASP A 209 3.34 13.04 0.62
N PRO A 210 2.61 14.17 0.37
CA PRO A 210 3.27 15.44 0.03
C PRO A 210 4.18 16.03 1.14
N HIS A 211 4.05 15.52 2.37
CA HIS A 211 4.78 16.07 3.53
C HIS A 211 5.95 15.23 4.00
N VAL A 212 5.99 13.94 3.61
CA VAL A 212 7.05 13.01 4.02
C VAL A 212 7.38 12.05 2.88
N MET A 213 8.65 11.73 2.76
CA MET A 213 9.12 10.66 1.89
C MET A 213 9.23 9.35 2.67
N HIS A 214 9.25 8.25 1.96
CA HIS A 214 9.56 6.97 2.56
C HIS A 214 10.45 6.11 1.66
N GLY A 215 11.07 5.10 2.25
CA GLY A 215 11.89 4.14 1.54
C GLY A 215 12.03 2.86 2.36
N VAL A 216 12.36 1.78 1.67
CA VAL A 216 12.50 0.46 2.31
C VAL A 216 13.82 -0.17 1.88
N THR A 217 14.62 -0.59 2.84
CA THR A 217 15.89 -1.27 2.53
C THR A 217 15.65 -2.59 1.81
N PRO A 218 16.60 -3.08 0.99
CA PRO A 218 16.50 -4.39 0.37
C PRO A 218 16.26 -5.51 1.38
N ILE A 219 15.63 -6.59 0.92
CA ILE A 219 15.50 -7.84 1.67
C ILE A 219 16.46 -8.89 1.15
N TYR A 220 16.86 -9.78 2.06
CA TYR A 220 17.76 -10.91 1.79
C TYR A 220 17.24 -12.17 2.48
N PRO A 221 17.52 -13.38 1.97
CA PRO A 221 17.19 -14.61 2.67
C PRO A 221 17.97 -14.73 4.00
N LYS A 222 17.27 -15.14 5.09
CA LYS A 222 17.94 -15.60 6.32
C LYS A 222 18.63 -16.93 6.11
N ASN A 223 17.90 -17.88 5.49
CA ASN A 223 18.42 -19.15 5.00
C ASN A 223 18.59 -19.03 3.49
N PRO A 224 19.84 -19.02 2.96
CA PRO A 224 20.08 -18.84 1.53
C PRO A 224 19.55 -19.99 0.65
N ALA A 225 19.25 -21.16 1.24
CA ALA A 225 18.66 -22.28 0.51
C ALA A 225 17.17 -22.07 0.14
N GLU A 226 16.52 -21.01 0.68
CA GLU A 226 15.12 -20.70 0.45
C GLU A 226 14.95 -19.24 0.08
N SER A 227 14.02 -18.94 -0.82
CA SER A 227 13.68 -17.55 -1.15
C SER A 227 13.09 -16.81 0.05
N ALA A 228 13.48 -15.53 0.19
CA ALA A 228 12.82 -14.59 1.08
C ALA A 228 11.59 -13.98 0.38
N ILE A 229 10.54 -13.74 1.14
CA ILE A 229 9.30 -13.14 0.63
C ILE A 229 8.85 -12.01 1.57
N ARG A 230 8.48 -10.88 0.98
CA ARG A 230 7.77 -9.77 1.63
C ARG A 230 6.56 -9.38 0.77
N ASP A 231 5.36 -9.71 1.25
CA ASP A 231 4.08 -9.36 0.64
C ASP A 231 3.51 -8.12 1.33
N VAL A 232 3.11 -7.13 0.54
CA VAL A 232 2.46 -5.91 1.05
C VAL A 232 1.26 -5.53 0.20
N LEU A 233 0.27 -4.96 0.86
CA LEU A 233 -0.84 -4.24 0.26
C LEU A 233 -0.54 -2.76 0.41
N VAL A 234 -0.43 -2.05 -0.71
CA VAL A 234 -0.25 -0.59 -0.74
C VAL A 234 -1.52 0.03 -1.29
N ILE A 235 -2.03 1.02 -0.58
CA ILE A 235 -3.28 1.70 -0.94
C ILE A 235 -3.02 3.20 -0.96
N GLY A 236 -3.05 3.79 -2.16
CA GLY A 236 -2.97 5.22 -2.40
C GLY A 236 -4.37 5.87 -2.38
N TYR A 237 -4.44 7.10 -1.95
CA TYR A 237 -5.67 7.88 -1.84
C TYR A 237 -5.46 9.25 -2.47
N ASN A 238 -6.23 9.53 -3.53
CA ASN A 238 -6.12 10.73 -4.33
C ASN A 238 -7.44 11.49 -4.34
N HIS A 239 -7.43 12.74 -3.90
CA HIS A 239 -8.59 13.62 -3.97
C HIS A 239 -8.87 13.98 -5.43
N ARG A 240 -10.02 13.56 -5.96
CA ARG A 240 -10.37 13.73 -7.37
C ARG A 240 -11.79 14.28 -7.53
N PRO A 241 -12.00 15.59 -7.30
CA PRO A 241 -13.32 16.21 -7.42
C PRO A 241 -13.96 16.04 -8.81
N ASP A 242 -13.13 15.84 -9.84
CA ASP A 242 -13.51 15.61 -11.23
C ASP A 242 -13.87 14.15 -11.56
N LEU A 243 -13.57 13.22 -10.64
CA LEU A 243 -13.79 11.80 -10.87
C LEU A 243 -15.31 11.50 -10.92
N LYS A 244 -15.71 10.90 -12.03
CA LYS A 244 -17.12 10.52 -12.19
C LYS A 244 -17.38 9.16 -11.55
N ARG A 245 -18.55 9.07 -10.90
CA ARG A 245 -19.07 7.78 -10.42
C ARG A 245 -19.17 6.79 -11.59
N PRO A 246 -18.62 5.57 -11.47
CA PRO A 246 -18.80 4.55 -12.50
C PRO A 246 -20.26 4.15 -12.61
N SER A 247 -20.71 3.80 -13.83
CA SER A 247 -22.09 3.38 -14.14
C SER A 247 -22.44 2.02 -13.55
#